data_9a0ccbb441266e48674955031f94995d
#
_entry.id   9a0ccbb441266e48674955031f94995d
#
_cell.length_a   1.000
_cell.length_b   1.000
_cell.length_c   1.000
_cell.angle_alpha   90.00
_cell.angle_beta   90.00
_cell.angle_gamma   90.00
#
_symmetry.space_group_name_H-M   'P 1'
#
loop_
_entity.id
_entity.type
_entity.pdbx_description
1 polymer ?
#
loop_
_entity_poly.entity_id
_entity_poly.type
_entity_poly.pdbx_seq_one_letter_code
_entity_poly.pdbx_strand_id
1 'polypeptide(L)'
;MKVKQQASPLSGMYRRYKCQATAIAESLYEALDSDLSKTALDLLRSRRYHELVSLKVDPSTYRDASSFRDDYLVAELMSKFPSWNLGIDRQEVAITAFEAAERSCLETNLRLARSYGMASTTVSFASYIYTARRKIARVLGPFSWDHAEQLFGFGPGATFDLKRKFGDAYYKFGRVPEVTKGCAALAYTALRRCPTWFNHVASLAGGQGPFDVLKVVKGNRVTTVPKNARTDRVIAIEPQMNLWIQKGIGGMIRKRLRRVNIDLDTQENNQKLALEGSRTGMLATVDLSSASDTIALRLVAELLPDDWFSAIEQARSPVGILPDGTEIRYQKVSSIGNAFTFELETLIFWGLCEAVIELHDARERRLLVYGDDIVIASDMYEPLSKLLNFCGFTVNLKKSFSSGPFRESCGKHYFDGHDVSPFYIREDIVSTDRLLLVLNNIRRHSSRGLPWGLDGRFKPTYEKFRGLLPQYFRRPRISDGYGDSALFGDFDEVLPRRAPWGH
;
A
#
# COMPACT_ATOMS: atom_id res chain seq x y z
N MET A 1 11.07 41.52 -20.25
CA MET A 1 12.23 41.09 -19.47
C MET A 1 12.05 39.63 -19.10
N LYS A 2 12.81 38.71 -19.71
CA LYS A 2 12.82 37.29 -19.34
C LYS A 2 13.64 37.17 -18.07
N VAL A 3 13.00 36.92 -16.95
CA VAL A 3 13.68 36.51 -15.70
C VAL A 3 14.36 35.17 -15.98
N LYS A 4 15.68 35.16 -16.09
CA LYS A 4 16.48 33.94 -16.06
C LYS A 4 16.26 33.30 -14.69
N GLN A 5 15.51 32.19 -14.64
CA GLN A 5 15.52 31.33 -13.46
C GLN A 5 16.97 30.89 -13.24
N GLN A 6 17.60 31.42 -12.21
CA GLN A 6 18.88 30.89 -11.72
C GLN A 6 18.63 29.43 -11.31
N ALA A 7 19.32 28.53 -12.02
CA ALA A 7 19.32 27.13 -11.62
C ALA A 7 19.76 27.03 -10.15
N SER A 8 18.99 26.30 -9.33
CA SER A 8 19.31 26.04 -7.94
C SER A 8 20.78 25.55 -7.84
N PRO A 9 21.57 26.00 -6.86
CA PRO A 9 22.95 25.53 -6.66
C PRO A 9 23.07 24.01 -6.55
N LEU A 10 21.96 23.32 -6.22
CA LEU A 10 21.88 21.86 -6.13
C LEU A 10 21.75 21.15 -7.49
N SER A 11 21.32 21.83 -8.56
CA SER A 11 21.14 21.18 -9.86
C SER A 11 22.45 20.70 -10.50
N GLY A 12 23.58 21.30 -10.16
CA GLY A 12 24.93 20.86 -10.58
C GLY A 12 25.52 19.73 -9.74
N MET A 13 24.93 19.38 -8.58
CA MET A 13 25.45 18.35 -7.67
C MET A 13 24.95 16.93 -8.03
N TYR A 14 23.89 16.78 -8.82
CA TYR A 14 23.32 15.48 -9.18
C TYR A 14 23.90 15.02 -10.53
N ARG A 15 24.72 13.98 -10.46
CA ARG A 15 25.26 13.30 -11.64
C ARG A 15 24.21 12.33 -12.19
N ARG A 16 24.03 12.29 -13.52
CA ARG A 16 23.29 11.22 -14.20
C ARG A 16 24.22 10.05 -14.50
N TYR A 17 23.73 8.85 -14.30
CA TYR A 17 24.43 7.61 -14.57
C TYR A 17 23.77 6.89 -15.75
N LYS A 18 24.54 6.02 -16.45
CA LYS A 18 23.94 4.91 -17.17
C LYS A 18 23.29 3.99 -16.12
N CYS A 19 22.15 3.38 -16.40
CA CYS A 19 21.45 2.56 -15.43
C CYS A 19 22.39 1.49 -14.84
N GLN A 20 22.43 1.42 -13.50
CA GLN A 20 23.29 0.51 -12.76
C GLN A 20 22.54 -0.68 -12.15
N ALA A 21 21.22 -0.82 -12.40
CA ALA A 21 20.38 -1.83 -11.76
C ALA A 21 20.91 -3.26 -11.98
N THR A 22 21.20 -3.62 -13.24
CA THR A 22 21.75 -4.94 -13.59
C THR A 22 23.14 -5.17 -13.01
N ALA A 23 24.04 -4.18 -13.12
CA ALA A 23 25.40 -4.30 -12.62
C ALA A 23 25.46 -4.48 -11.09
N ILE A 24 24.55 -3.83 -10.36
CA ILE A 24 24.40 -4.00 -8.91
C ILE A 24 23.85 -5.40 -8.60
N ALA A 25 22.82 -5.85 -9.33
CA ALA A 25 22.24 -7.17 -9.14
C ALA A 25 23.29 -8.29 -9.42
N GLU A 26 24.05 -8.19 -10.52
CA GLU A 26 25.14 -9.13 -10.81
C GLU A 26 26.15 -9.20 -9.67
N SER A 27 26.64 -8.04 -9.20
CA SER A 27 27.62 -7.99 -8.13
C SER A 27 27.10 -8.55 -6.80
N LEU A 28 25.79 -8.42 -6.53
CA LEU A 28 25.16 -8.99 -5.32
C LEU A 28 24.98 -10.50 -5.47
N TYR A 29 24.58 -11.00 -6.64
CA TYR A 29 24.47 -12.45 -6.89
C TYR A 29 25.82 -13.15 -6.79
N GLU A 30 26.90 -12.53 -7.31
CA GLU A 30 28.26 -13.02 -7.14
C GLU A 30 28.69 -13.04 -5.66
N ALA A 31 28.32 -12.03 -4.89
CA ALA A 31 28.67 -11.93 -3.47
C ALA A 31 27.97 -12.97 -2.59
N LEU A 32 26.75 -13.38 -2.94
CA LEU A 32 25.97 -14.37 -2.19
C LEU A 32 26.44 -15.81 -2.42
N ASP A 33 26.93 -16.13 -3.62
CA ASP A 33 27.56 -17.42 -4.02
C ASP A 33 26.76 -18.68 -3.65
N SER A 34 25.43 -18.60 -3.59
CA SER A 34 24.54 -19.77 -3.44
C SER A 34 24.21 -20.37 -4.80
N ASP A 35 23.68 -21.61 -4.84
CA ASP A 35 23.24 -22.24 -6.09
C ASP A 35 22.13 -21.44 -6.77
N LEU A 36 21.22 -20.86 -5.98
CA LEU A 36 20.17 -20.00 -6.51
C LEU A 36 20.75 -18.69 -7.05
N SER A 37 21.76 -18.11 -6.40
CA SER A 37 22.41 -16.90 -6.88
C SER A 37 23.17 -17.10 -8.18
N LYS A 38 23.83 -18.24 -8.35
CA LYS A 38 24.48 -18.65 -9.63
C LYS A 38 23.45 -18.81 -10.75
N THR A 39 22.32 -19.43 -10.44
CA THR A 39 21.18 -19.54 -11.38
C THR A 39 20.64 -18.17 -11.76
N ALA A 40 20.41 -17.29 -10.78
CA ALA A 40 19.91 -15.93 -11.03
C ALA A 40 20.90 -15.10 -11.86
N LEU A 41 22.21 -15.26 -11.62
CA LEU A 41 23.27 -14.60 -12.37
C LEU A 41 23.29 -15.06 -13.84
N ASP A 42 23.18 -16.37 -14.09
CA ASP A 42 23.07 -16.92 -15.43
C ASP A 42 21.84 -16.40 -16.16
N LEU A 43 20.66 -16.43 -15.52
CA LEU A 43 19.41 -15.90 -16.06
C LEU A 43 19.51 -14.40 -16.41
N LEU A 44 20.17 -13.63 -15.55
CA LEU A 44 20.37 -12.19 -15.78
C LEU A 44 21.30 -11.94 -16.97
N ARG A 45 22.43 -12.64 -17.06
CA ARG A 45 23.42 -12.51 -18.13
C ARG A 45 22.91 -13.02 -19.48
N SER A 46 22.13 -14.11 -19.46
CA SER A 46 21.48 -14.66 -20.65
C SER A 46 20.19 -13.93 -21.05
N ARG A 47 19.79 -12.88 -20.29
CA ARG A 47 18.59 -12.07 -20.51
C ARG A 47 17.28 -12.87 -20.43
N ARG A 48 17.27 -13.96 -19.70
CA ARG A 48 16.06 -14.78 -19.44
C ARG A 48 15.22 -14.17 -18.32
N TYR A 49 14.72 -12.96 -18.57
CA TYR A 49 14.08 -12.13 -17.53
C TYR A 49 12.77 -12.73 -17.02
N HIS A 50 12.01 -13.45 -17.86
CA HIS A 50 10.80 -14.15 -17.41
C HIS A 50 11.08 -15.16 -16.30
N GLU A 51 12.16 -15.91 -16.43
CA GLU A 51 12.57 -16.91 -15.46
C GLU A 51 13.15 -16.24 -14.21
N LEU A 52 14.01 -15.24 -14.41
CA LEU A 52 14.58 -14.47 -13.29
C LEU A 52 13.50 -13.91 -12.35
N VAL A 53 12.47 -13.22 -12.89
CA VAL A 53 11.39 -12.67 -12.04
C VAL A 53 10.40 -13.74 -11.57
N SER A 54 10.56 -14.99 -11.99
CA SER A 54 9.76 -16.15 -11.57
C SER A 54 10.41 -16.97 -10.48
N LEU A 55 11.67 -16.70 -10.16
CA LEU A 55 12.36 -17.35 -9.05
C LEU A 55 11.56 -17.25 -7.77
N LYS A 56 11.47 -18.34 -7.03
CA LYS A 56 10.77 -18.44 -5.76
C LYS A 56 11.57 -19.31 -4.80
N VAL A 57 11.47 -18.98 -3.54
CA VAL A 57 11.98 -19.79 -2.44
C VAL A 57 10.81 -20.31 -1.62
N ASP A 58 10.85 -21.59 -1.28
CA ASP A 58 9.90 -22.19 -0.36
C ASP A 58 10.50 -22.19 1.05
N PRO A 59 9.92 -21.40 1.99
CA PRO A 59 10.45 -21.33 3.35
C PRO A 59 10.50 -22.69 4.07
N SER A 60 9.66 -23.64 3.67
CA SER A 60 9.62 -24.97 4.32
C SER A 60 10.82 -25.85 4.04
N THR A 61 11.60 -25.53 3.01
CA THR A 61 12.79 -26.32 2.60
C THR A 61 14.06 -25.91 3.34
N TYR A 62 14.04 -24.78 4.06
CA TYR A 62 15.21 -24.24 4.76
C TYR A 62 15.20 -24.63 6.23
N ARG A 63 16.40 -24.88 6.77
CA ARG A 63 16.61 -25.24 8.18
C ARG A 63 17.13 -24.08 9.01
N ASP A 64 17.70 -23.07 8.38
CA ASP A 64 18.28 -21.91 9.04
C ASP A 64 17.92 -20.60 8.35
N ALA A 65 17.85 -19.54 9.12
CA ALA A 65 17.45 -18.21 8.68
C ALA A 65 18.49 -17.54 7.76
N SER A 66 19.78 -17.90 7.87
CA SER A 66 20.84 -17.26 7.09
C SER A 66 20.78 -17.71 5.63
N SER A 67 20.74 -19.02 5.38
CA SER A 67 20.62 -19.56 4.05
C SER A 67 19.31 -19.14 3.39
N PHE A 68 18.19 -19.17 4.15
CA PHE A 68 16.92 -18.67 3.65
C PHE A 68 17.00 -17.19 3.25
N ARG A 69 17.57 -16.32 4.11
CA ARG A 69 17.71 -14.89 3.85
C ARG A 69 18.47 -14.58 2.58
N ASP A 70 19.57 -15.30 2.34
CA ASP A 70 20.42 -15.11 1.18
C ASP A 70 19.67 -15.48 -0.12
N ASP A 71 19.08 -16.65 -0.20
CA ASP A 71 18.30 -17.09 -1.36
C ASP A 71 17.01 -16.27 -1.53
N TYR A 72 16.41 -15.84 -0.44
CA TYR A 72 15.23 -14.98 -0.49
C TYR A 72 15.57 -13.61 -1.06
N LEU A 73 16.73 -13.03 -0.71
CA LEU A 73 17.21 -11.80 -1.35
C LEU A 73 17.43 -12.02 -2.85
N VAL A 74 18.04 -13.14 -3.25
CA VAL A 74 18.24 -13.48 -4.67
C VAL A 74 16.92 -13.46 -5.44
N ALA A 75 15.91 -14.18 -4.94
CA ALA A 75 14.61 -14.28 -5.60
C ALA A 75 13.85 -12.94 -5.66
N GLU A 76 14.00 -12.10 -4.62
CA GLU A 76 13.19 -10.89 -4.49
C GLU A 76 13.87 -9.63 -5.03
N LEU A 77 15.21 -9.57 -5.13
CA LEU A 77 15.99 -8.39 -5.49
C LEU A 77 15.47 -7.67 -6.75
N MET A 78 15.23 -8.44 -7.82
CA MET A 78 14.78 -7.90 -9.11
C MET A 78 13.30 -8.21 -9.43
N SER A 79 12.57 -8.86 -8.53
CA SER A 79 11.18 -9.30 -8.74
C SER A 79 10.21 -8.14 -9.00
N LYS A 80 10.52 -6.94 -8.49
CA LYS A 80 9.70 -5.71 -8.61
C LYS A 80 10.30 -4.68 -9.58
N PHE A 81 11.35 -5.04 -10.33
CA PHE A 81 11.96 -4.14 -11.31
C PHE A 81 11.07 -4.02 -12.56
N PRO A 82 10.55 -2.84 -12.88
CA PRO A 82 9.51 -2.68 -13.91
C PRO A 82 10.05 -2.56 -15.34
N SER A 83 11.36 -2.31 -15.51
CA SER A 83 11.95 -2.01 -16.83
C SER A 83 12.33 -3.26 -17.64
N TRP A 84 12.07 -4.50 -17.11
CA TRP A 84 12.25 -5.71 -17.91
C TRP A 84 11.26 -5.76 -19.06
N ASN A 85 11.77 -5.93 -20.28
CA ASN A 85 10.90 -6.22 -21.42
C ASN A 85 10.52 -7.72 -21.40
N LEU A 86 9.29 -7.99 -20.98
CA LEU A 86 8.71 -9.34 -20.96
C LEU A 86 7.74 -9.57 -22.12
N GLY A 87 7.60 -8.64 -23.07
CA GLY A 87 6.59 -8.74 -24.14
C GLY A 87 5.14 -8.69 -23.64
N ILE A 88 4.91 -8.17 -22.42
CA ILE A 88 3.59 -8.09 -21.78
C ILE A 88 3.11 -6.64 -21.80
N ASP A 89 1.89 -6.40 -22.26
CA ASP A 89 1.21 -5.12 -22.02
C ASP A 89 0.70 -5.09 -20.57
N ARG A 90 1.48 -4.42 -19.71
CA ARG A 90 1.20 -4.32 -18.27
C ARG A 90 -0.08 -3.57 -17.97
N GLN A 91 -0.44 -2.59 -18.81
CA GLN A 91 -1.67 -1.82 -18.66
C GLN A 91 -2.88 -2.68 -18.99
N GLU A 92 -2.84 -3.42 -20.07
CA GLU A 92 -3.90 -4.35 -20.46
C GLU A 92 -4.13 -5.42 -19.38
N VAL A 93 -3.05 -6.04 -18.88
CA VAL A 93 -3.13 -7.01 -17.78
C VAL A 93 -3.77 -6.41 -16.53
N ALA A 94 -3.41 -5.18 -16.19
CA ALA A 94 -3.95 -4.50 -15.01
C ALA A 94 -5.44 -4.15 -15.17
N ILE A 95 -5.87 -3.65 -16.34
CA ILE A 95 -7.26 -3.33 -16.63
C ILE A 95 -8.12 -4.59 -16.65
N THR A 96 -7.66 -5.65 -17.32
CA THR A 96 -8.38 -6.95 -17.33
C THR A 96 -8.59 -7.52 -15.92
N ALA A 97 -7.56 -7.41 -15.06
CA ALA A 97 -7.68 -7.82 -13.66
C ALA A 97 -8.66 -6.94 -12.86
N PHE A 98 -8.70 -5.65 -13.14
CA PHE A 98 -9.64 -4.70 -12.53
C PHE A 98 -11.09 -5.02 -12.91
N GLU A 99 -11.35 -5.32 -14.17
CA GLU A 99 -12.68 -5.75 -14.65
C GLU A 99 -13.10 -7.11 -14.08
N ALA A 100 -12.13 -8.03 -13.92
CA ALA A 100 -12.39 -9.32 -13.27
C ALA A 100 -12.79 -9.13 -11.80
N ALA A 101 -12.16 -8.19 -11.08
CA ALA A 101 -12.54 -7.83 -9.71
C ALA A 101 -13.97 -7.26 -9.65
N GLU A 102 -14.39 -6.43 -10.62
CA GLU A 102 -15.78 -5.94 -10.70
C GLU A 102 -16.78 -7.08 -10.92
N ARG A 103 -16.47 -8.05 -11.79
CA ARG A 103 -17.31 -9.25 -11.97
C ARG A 103 -17.42 -10.06 -10.67
N SER A 104 -16.32 -10.27 -9.98
CA SER A 104 -16.33 -10.95 -8.67
C SER A 104 -17.14 -10.19 -7.62
N CYS A 105 -17.08 -8.86 -7.60
CA CYS A 105 -17.94 -8.05 -6.73
C CYS A 105 -19.42 -8.18 -7.08
N LEU A 106 -19.79 -8.24 -8.37
CA LEU A 106 -21.17 -8.49 -8.80
C LEU A 106 -21.67 -9.85 -8.30
N GLU A 107 -20.88 -10.91 -8.48
CA GLU A 107 -21.21 -12.24 -7.98
C GLU A 107 -21.41 -12.27 -6.47
N THR A 108 -20.54 -11.58 -5.74
CA THR A 108 -20.64 -11.43 -4.28
C THR A 108 -21.90 -10.65 -3.90
N ASN A 109 -22.21 -9.54 -4.57
CA ASN A 109 -23.43 -8.77 -4.35
C ASN A 109 -24.69 -9.63 -4.57
N LEU A 110 -24.71 -10.43 -5.64
CA LEU A 110 -25.83 -11.34 -5.94
C LEU A 110 -25.95 -12.48 -4.91
N ARG A 111 -24.83 -13.07 -4.49
CA ARG A 111 -24.79 -14.12 -3.46
C ARG A 111 -25.36 -13.62 -2.14
N LEU A 112 -24.90 -12.46 -1.67
CA LEU A 112 -25.37 -11.83 -0.43
C LEU A 112 -26.85 -11.38 -0.51
N ALA A 113 -27.36 -11.07 -1.71
CA ALA A 113 -28.77 -10.74 -1.88
C ALA A 113 -29.71 -11.96 -1.81
N ARG A 114 -29.20 -13.15 -2.17
CA ARG A 114 -30.06 -14.34 -2.35
C ARG A 114 -30.24 -15.19 -1.12
N SER A 115 -29.27 -15.30 -0.24
CA SER A 115 -29.44 -16.16 0.96
C SER A 115 -28.20 -16.22 1.87
N TYR A 116 -28.43 -16.09 3.15
CA TYR A 116 -27.53 -16.53 4.22
C TYR A 116 -27.72 -18.01 4.59
N GLY A 117 -28.57 -18.76 3.87
CA GLY A 117 -29.19 -20.00 4.34
C GLY A 117 -28.44 -21.30 4.08
N MET A 118 -27.30 -21.30 3.39
CA MET A 118 -26.58 -22.55 3.12
C MET A 118 -25.31 -22.66 3.96
N ALA A 119 -25.43 -23.22 5.16
CA ALA A 119 -24.29 -23.58 5.99
C ALA A 119 -23.88 -25.04 5.77
N SER A 120 -22.65 -25.27 5.34
CA SER A 120 -21.97 -26.57 5.39
C SER A 120 -21.09 -26.75 6.62
N THR A 121 -21.13 -25.80 7.57
CA THR A 121 -20.29 -25.73 8.76
C THR A 121 -21.16 -25.66 10.02
N THR A 122 -20.58 -25.97 11.17
CA THR A 122 -21.23 -25.86 12.49
C THR A 122 -21.67 -24.43 12.82
N VAL A 123 -21.07 -23.43 12.18
CA VAL A 123 -21.41 -22.00 12.29
C VAL A 123 -21.84 -21.49 10.92
N SER A 124 -23.03 -20.89 10.84
CA SER A 124 -23.56 -20.33 9.59
C SER A 124 -22.84 -19.03 9.20
N PHE A 125 -22.71 -18.77 7.90
CA PHE A 125 -22.17 -17.47 7.43
C PHE A 125 -22.99 -16.28 7.92
N ALA A 126 -24.31 -16.45 8.10
CA ALA A 126 -25.18 -15.43 8.69
C ALA A 126 -24.73 -15.05 10.13
N SER A 127 -24.32 -16.04 10.93
CA SER A 127 -23.83 -15.79 12.29
C SER A 127 -22.53 -14.96 12.29
N TYR A 128 -21.61 -15.23 11.36
CA TYR A 128 -20.39 -14.43 11.22
C TYR A 128 -20.71 -12.99 10.80
N ILE A 129 -21.54 -12.79 9.77
CA ILE A 129 -21.91 -11.45 9.29
C ILE A 129 -22.64 -10.67 10.39
N TYR A 130 -23.59 -11.28 11.08
CA TYR A 130 -24.28 -10.65 12.21
C TYR A 130 -23.32 -10.25 13.34
N THR A 131 -22.40 -11.14 13.71
CA THR A 131 -21.39 -10.87 14.73
C THR A 131 -20.44 -9.77 14.31
N ALA A 132 -19.93 -9.80 13.06
CA ALA A 132 -19.08 -8.75 12.51
C ALA A 132 -19.80 -7.40 12.49
N ARG A 133 -21.05 -7.33 11.98
CA ARG A 133 -21.87 -6.10 11.98
C ARG A 133 -22.02 -5.53 13.40
N ARG A 134 -22.35 -6.35 14.38
CA ARG A 134 -22.48 -5.95 15.78
C ARG A 134 -21.17 -5.36 16.34
N LYS A 135 -20.03 -6.01 16.06
CA LYS A 135 -18.70 -5.54 16.46
C LYS A 135 -18.35 -4.21 15.79
N ILE A 136 -18.53 -4.11 14.48
CA ILE A 136 -18.29 -2.89 13.69
C ILE A 136 -19.17 -1.74 14.20
N ALA A 137 -20.47 -1.96 14.38
CA ALA A 137 -21.39 -0.95 14.89
C ALA A 137 -20.98 -0.41 16.26
N ARG A 138 -20.51 -1.31 17.16
CA ARG A 138 -20.02 -0.89 18.49
C ARG A 138 -18.76 -0.02 18.41
N VAL A 139 -17.85 -0.30 17.51
CA VAL A 139 -16.63 0.50 17.32
C VAL A 139 -16.96 1.85 16.71
N LEU A 140 -17.77 1.85 15.65
CA LEU A 140 -18.11 3.07 14.92
C LEU A 140 -18.98 4.04 15.76
N GLY A 141 -20.01 3.51 16.46
CA GLY A 141 -21.05 4.35 17.04
C GLY A 141 -21.78 5.15 15.96
N PRO A 142 -22.61 6.16 16.32
CA PRO A 142 -23.35 6.95 15.35
C PRO A 142 -22.41 7.79 14.46
N PHE A 143 -22.80 7.97 13.20
CA PHE A 143 -22.10 8.85 12.25
C PHE A 143 -22.45 10.33 12.56
N SER A 144 -21.50 11.22 12.30
CA SER A 144 -21.70 12.68 12.43
C SER A 144 -20.93 13.43 11.36
N TRP A 145 -21.63 14.18 10.54
CA TRP A 145 -21.01 15.07 9.55
C TRP A 145 -20.16 16.17 10.20
N ASP A 146 -20.56 16.70 11.36
CA ASP A 146 -19.78 17.72 12.07
C ASP A 146 -18.41 17.20 12.52
N HIS A 147 -18.34 15.91 12.91
CA HIS A 147 -17.05 15.26 13.21
C HIS A 147 -16.25 14.94 11.95
N ALA A 148 -16.91 14.51 10.87
CA ALA A 148 -16.23 14.23 9.61
C ALA A 148 -15.63 15.49 9.00
N GLU A 149 -16.35 16.62 9.04
CA GLU A 149 -15.91 17.89 8.49
C GLU A 149 -14.61 18.41 9.11
N GLN A 150 -14.39 18.19 10.41
CA GLN A 150 -13.14 18.54 11.09
C GLN A 150 -11.92 17.78 10.55
N LEU A 151 -12.16 16.71 9.79
CA LEU A 151 -11.13 15.83 9.23
C LEU A 151 -11.08 15.91 7.70
N PHE A 152 -11.91 16.75 7.07
CA PHE A 152 -11.85 16.98 5.64
C PHE A 152 -10.46 17.52 5.26
N GLY A 153 -9.95 17.11 4.11
CA GLY A 153 -8.63 17.56 3.69
C GLY A 153 -8.15 16.92 2.39
N PHE A 154 -7.02 17.42 1.92
CA PHE A 154 -6.36 16.89 0.73
C PHE A 154 -5.12 16.09 1.09
N GLY A 155 -4.90 15.00 0.37
CA GLY A 155 -3.61 14.34 0.26
C GLY A 155 -2.73 14.98 -0.83
N PRO A 156 -1.46 14.55 -0.99
CA PRO A 156 -0.53 15.07 -1.99
C PRO A 156 -0.76 14.51 -3.41
N GLY A 157 -1.79 13.68 -3.59
CA GLY A 157 -2.07 12.99 -4.85
C GLY A 157 -2.77 13.88 -5.90
N ALA A 158 -2.90 13.32 -7.12
CA ALA A 158 -3.72 13.89 -8.19
C ALA A 158 -5.22 13.93 -7.79
N THR A 159 -5.98 14.81 -8.43
CA THR A 159 -7.46 14.77 -8.46
C THR A 159 -7.92 14.70 -9.91
N PHE A 160 -9.20 14.51 -10.17
CA PHE A 160 -9.76 14.22 -11.48
C PHE A 160 -9.14 15.04 -12.64
N ASP A 161 -9.06 16.36 -12.52
CA ASP A 161 -8.46 17.24 -13.53
C ASP A 161 -7.05 17.74 -13.15
N LEU A 162 -6.50 17.36 -12.00
CA LEU A 162 -5.22 17.86 -11.51
C LEU A 162 -4.16 16.74 -11.49
N LYS A 163 -3.10 16.93 -12.28
CA LYS A 163 -1.97 15.98 -12.34
C LYS A 163 -1.18 15.99 -11.04
N ARG A 164 -0.56 14.84 -10.68
CA ARG A 164 0.22 14.66 -9.44
C ARG A 164 1.29 15.75 -9.19
N LYS A 165 1.94 16.26 -10.24
CA LYS A 165 2.95 17.33 -10.11
C LYS A 165 2.39 18.67 -9.58
N PHE A 166 1.08 18.84 -9.60
CA PHE A 166 0.34 19.97 -9.06
C PHE A 166 -0.58 19.54 -7.90
N GLY A 167 -0.28 18.41 -7.26
CA GLY A 167 -1.15 17.77 -6.27
C GLY A 167 -1.14 18.41 -4.88
N ASP A 168 -0.44 19.53 -4.68
CA ASP A 168 -0.44 20.24 -3.40
C ASP A 168 -1.76 21.02 -3.15
N ALA A 169 -1.94 21.46 -1.91
CA ALA A 169 -3.14 22.16 -1.47
C ALA A 169 -3.36 23.49 -2.21
N TYR A 170 -2.28 24.21 -2.56
CA TYR A 170 -2.37 25.50 -3.24
C TYR A 170 -3.14 25.40 -4.56
N TYR A 171 -2.76 24.44 -5.41
CA TYR A 171 -3.43 24.23 -6.68
C TYR A 171 -4.85 23.67 -6.52
N LYS A 172 -5.10 22.88 -5.48
CA LYS A 172 -6.44 22.31 -5.20
C LYS A 172 -7.43 23.37 -4.75
N PHE A 173 -7.01 24.29 -3.89
CA PHE A 173 -7.89 25.38 -3.45
C PHE A 173 -8.07 26.47 -4.52
N GLY A 174 -7.17 26.60 -5.49
CA GLY A 174 -7.14 27.64 -6.50
C GLY A 174 -7.99 27.38 -7.75
N ARG A 175 -9.01 26.52 -7.72
CA ARG A 175 -9.79 26.12 -8.89
C ARG A 175 -11.24 25.76 -8.54
N VAL A 176 -12.12 25.73 -9.56
CA VAL A 176 -13.47 25.14 -9.42
C VAL A 176 -13.32 23.62 -9.26
N PRO A 177 -13.73 23.04 -8.12
CA PRO A 177 -13.50 21.63 -7.83
C PRO A 177 -14.52 20.72 -8.52
N GLU A 178 -14.07 19.51 -8.92
CA GLU A 178 -14.93 18.47 -9.46
C GLU A 178 -15.66 17.73 -8.33
N VAL A 179 -16.88 17.26 -8.64
CA VAL A 179 -17.72 16.48 -7.72
C VAL A 179 -18.63 15.52 -8.51
N THR A 180 -18.96 14.35 -7.94
CA THR A 180 -20.01 13.49 -8.47
C THR A 180 -21.39 14.03 -8.12
N LYS A 181 -22.41 13.71 -8.96
CA LYS A 181 -23.79 14.13 -8.74
C LYS A 181 -24.29 13.77 -7.33
N GLY A 182 -24.02 12.54 -6.85
CA GLY A 182 -24.45 12.08 -5.52
C GLY A 182 -23.83 12.85 -4.35
N CYS A 183 -22.62 13.38 -4.54
CA CYS A 183 -21.88 14.13 -3.53
C CYS A 183 -22.10 15.65 -3.61
N ALA A 184 -22.74 16.17 -4.68
CA ALA A 184 -22.77 17.60 -4.98
C ALA A 184 -23.43 18.46 -3.89
N ALA A 185 -24.57 18.02 -3.34
CA ALA A 185 -25.25 18.77 -2.28
C ALA A 185 -24.43 18.85 -1.00
N LEU A 186 -23.79 17.73 -0.61
CA LEU A 186 -22.89 17.67 0.54
C LEU A 186 -21.66 18.55 0.32
N ALA A 187 -21.05 18.47 -0.87
CA ALA A 187 -19.90 19.28 -1.23
C ALA A 187 -20.20 20.78 -1.24
N TYR A 188 -21.36 21.17 -1.76
CA TYR A 188 -21.81 22.56 -1.74
C TYR A 188 -21.99 23.07 -0.30
N THR A 189 -22.63 22.28 0.56
CA THR A 189 -22.82 22.64 1.98
C THR A 189 -21.47 22.80 2.69
N ALA A 190 -20.56 21.87 2.49
CA ALA A 190 -19.22 21.92 3.09
C ALA A 190 -18.39 23.10 2.57
N LEU A 191 -18.48 23.40 1.26
CA LEU A 191 -17.79 24.56 0.66
C LEU A 191 -18.35 25.88 1.22
N ARG A 192 -19.67 25.98 1.39
CA ARG A 192 -20.33 27.15 2.00
C ARG A 192 -19.87 27.43 3.44
N ARG A 193 -19.52 26.39 4.19
CA ARG A 193 -18.94 26.52 5.54
C ARG A 193 -17.50 27.03 5.54
N CYS A 194 -16.85 27.16 4.36
CA CYS A 194 -15.52 27.75 4.17
C CYS A 194 -15.63 29.05 3.35
N PRO A 195 -16.08 30.20 3.92
CA PRO A 195 -16.42 31.41 3.15
C PRO A 195 -15.30 31.91 2.23
N THR A 196 -14.05 31.89 2.70
CA THR A 196 -12.89 32.34 1.91
C THR A 196 -12.71 31.47 0.65
N TRP A 197 -12.81 30.15 0.79
CA TRP A 197 -12.69 29.25 -0.35
C TRP A 197 -13.91 29.36 -1.27
N PHE A 198 -15.12 29.41 -0.69
CA PHE A 198 -16.36 29.58 -1.46
C PHE A 198 -16.30 30.85 -2.33
N ASN A 199 -15.97 32.00 -1.75
CA ASN A 199 -15.91 33.28 -2.49
C ASN A 199 -14.83 33.26 -3.58
N HIS A 200 -13.68 32.63 -3.31
CA HIS A 200 -12.63 32.48 -4.32
C HIS A 200 -13.12 31.62 -5.49
N VAL A 201 -13.73 30.47 -5.23
CA VAL A 201 -14.27 29.59 -6.29
C VAL A 201 -15.40 30.28 -7.05
N ALA A 202 -16.29 31.00 -6.37
CA ALA A 202 -17.36 31.75 -6.99
C ALA A 202 -16.85 32.83 -7.95
N SER A 203 -15.75 33.51 -7.58
CA SER A 203 -15.10 34.47 -8.47
C SER A 203 -14.50 33.84 -9.73
N LEU A 204 -14.00 32.61 -9.61
CA LEU A 204 -13.47 31.83 -10.76
C LEU A 204 -14.58 31.31 -11.68
N ALA A 205 -15.73 30.96 -11.11
CA ALA A 205 -16.87 30.37 -11.82
C ALA A 205 -17.74 31.38 -12.58
N GLY A 206 -17.51 32.68 -12.39
CA GLY A 206 -18.33 33.73 -13.02
C GLY A 206 -19.69 33.98 -12.39
N GLY A 207 -20.02 33.32 -11.27
CA GLY A 207 -21.05 33.68 -10.29
C GLY A 207 -22.51 33.71 -10.73
N GLN A 208 -22.99 32.84 -11.62
CA GLN A 208 -24.38 32.91 -12.10
C GLN A 208 -25.38 31.95 -11.39
N GLY A 209 -24.91 30.98 -10.61
CA GLY A 209 -25.80 30.03 -9.90
C GLY A 209 -25.16 29.36 -8.70
N PRO A 210 -25.99 28.82 -7.79
CA PRO A 210 -25.51 28.24 -6.54
C PRO A 210 -24.62 26.99 -6.75
N PHE A 211 -24.73 26.31 -7.91
CA PHE A 211 -23.93 25.12 -8.23
C PHE A 211 -22.79 25.40 -9.21
N ASP A 212 -22.64 26.62 -9.74
CA ASP A 212 -21.55 26.97 -10.66
C ASP A 212 -20.17 26.88 -10.00
N VAL A 213 -20.14 26.90 -8.67
CA VAL A 213 -18.93 26.68 -7.85
C VAL A 213 -18.46 25.21 -7.82
N LEU A 214 -19.14 24.31 -8.50
CA LEU A 214 -18.82 22.88 -8.58
C LEU A 214 -18.92 22.38 -10.02
N LYS A 215 -17.90 21.65 -10.48
CA LYS A 215 -17.92 20.95 -11.76
C LYS A 215 -18.43 19.53 -11.55
N VAL A 216 -19.68 19.24 -11.97
CA VAL A 216 -20.26 17.90 -11.84
C VAL A 216 -19.67 16.95 -12.89
N VAL A 217 -19.17 15.80 -12.43
CA VAL A 217 -18.61 14.73 -13.25
C VAL A 217 -19.31 13.40 -12.97
N LYS A 218 -19.23 12.43 -13.89
CA LYS A 218 -19.90 11.13 -13.75
C LYS A 218 -19.32 10.25 -12.64
N GLY A 219 -18.00 10.30 -12.46
CA GLY A 219 -17.28 9.47 -11.49
C GLY A 219 -15.80 9.78 -11.46
N ASN A 220 -14.99 8.82 -11.04
CA ASN A 220 -13.53 8.94 -11.02
C ASN A 220 -12.90 8.54 -12.37
N ARG A 221 -11.63 8.87 -12.54
CA ARG A 221 -10.84 8.52 -13.71
C ARG A 221 -9.85 7.41 -13.35
N VAL A 222 -9.95 6.30 -14.05
CA VAL A 222 -9.06 5.14 -13.87
C VAL A 222 -7.76 5.35 -14.63
N THR A 223 -6.64 5.01 -14.04
CA THR A 223 -5.31 5.03 -14.65
C THR A 223 -4.46 3.90 -14.08
N THR A 224 -3.30 3.64 -14.70
CA THR A 224 -2.34 2.66 -14.21
C THR A 224 -1.02 3.30 -13.83
N VAL A 225 -0.31 2.68 -12.88
CA VAL A 225 1.05 3.03 -12.48
C VAL A 225 1.90 1.77 -12.41
N PRO A 226 3.20 1.83 -12.75
CA PRO A 226 4.07 0.65 -12.71
C PRO A 226 4.08 -0.03 -11.32
N LYS A 227 3.87 -1.37 -11.30
CA LYS A 227 3.98 -2.21 -10.10
C LYS A 227 5.19 -3.13 -10.20
N ASN A 228 5.32 -3.83 -11.31
CA ASN A 228 6.45 -4.69 -11.65
C ASN A 228 6.50 -4.91 -13.18
N ALA A 229 7.37 -5.78 -13.68
CA ALA A 229 7.49 -6.04 -15.13
C ALA A 229 6.30 -6.78 -15.75
N ARG A 230 5.42 -7.38 -14.94
CA ARG A 230 4.29 -8.22 -15.42
C ARG A 230 2.96 -7.47 -15.43
N THR A 231 2.79 -6.50 -14.54
CA THR A 231 1.52 -5.77 -14.40
C THR A 231 1.75 -4.39 -13.81
N ASP A 232 0.87 -3.48 -14.16
CA ASP A 232 0.71 -2.19 -13.49
C ASP A 232 -0.28 -2.32 -12.31
N ARG A 233 -0.41 -1.27 -11.54
CA ARG A 233 -1.44 -1.11 -10.52
C ARG A 233 -2.48 -0.14 -11.02
N VAL A 234 -3.76 -0.53 -10.97
CA VAL A 234 -4.86 0.38 -11.27
C VAL A 234 -5.06 1.36 -10.12
N ILE A 235 -5.27 2.62 -10.44
CA ILE A 235 -5.58 3.70 -9.50
C ILE A 235 -6.79 4.46 -10.00
N ALA A 236 -7.76 4.69 -9.14
CA ALA A 236 -8.89 5.58 -9.38
C ALA A 236 -8.56 7.00 -8.88
N ILE A 237 -8.55 7.95 -9.79
CA ILE A 237 -8.31 9.37 -9.48
C ILE A 237 -9.66 10.01 -9.21
N GLU A 238 -9.96 10.23 -7.94
CA GLU A 238 -11.24 10.74 -7.48
C GLU A 238 -11.48 12.21 -7.86
N PRO A 239 -12.74 12.65 -8.06
CA PRO A 239 -13.10 14.06 -8.10
C PRO A 239 -12.69 14.76 -6.81
N GLN A 240 -12.31 16.02 -6.92
CA GLN A 240 -11.67 16.74 -5.83
C GLN A 240 -12.51 16.82 -4.54
N MET A 241 -13.79 17.13 -4.66
CA MET A 241 -14.66 17.24 -3.48
C MET A 241 -15.01 15.87 -2.90
N ASN A 242 -15.18 14.84 -3.74
CA ASN A 242 -15.34 13.48 -3.25
C ASN A 242 -14.14 13.08 -2.39
N LEU A 243 -12.91 13.26 -2.92
CA LEU A 243 -11.67 12.92 -2.20
C LEU A 243 -11.56 13.68 -0.87
N TRP A 244 -11.90 14.98 -0.86
CA TRP A 244 -11.82 15.85 0.32
C TRP A 244 -12.75 15.37 1.43
N ILE A 245 -13.98 15.00 1.09
CA ILE A 245 -15.01 14.48 2.01
C ILE A 245 -14.69 13.04 2.43
N GLN A 246 -14.26 12.18 1.50
CA GLN A 246 -13.83 10.81 1.77
C GLN A 246 -12.74 10.76 2.84
N LYS A 247 -11.79 11.71 2.81
CA LYS A 247 -10.74 11.80 3.82
C LYS A 247 -11.29 12.04 5.23
N GLY A 248 -12.37 12.79 5.36
CA GLY A 248 -13.05 12.97 6.63
C GLY A 248 -13.68 11.69 7.16
N ILE A 249 -14.39 10.96 6.30
CA ILE A 249 -14.99 9.66 6.65
C ILE A 249 -13.90 8.68 7.06
N GLY A 250 -12.85 8.52 6.25
CA GLY A 250 -11.70 7.67 6.57
C GLY A 250 -11.01 8.06 7.88
N GLY A 251 -10.82 9.37 8.11
CA GLY A 251 -10.26 9.89 9.35
C GLY A 251 -11.10 9.56 10.58
N MET A 252 -12.44 9.56 10.46
CA MET A 252 -13.33 9.09 11.53
C MET A 252 -13.15 7.60 11.80
N ILE A 253 -13.16 6.74 10.76
CA ILE A 253 -12.93 5.30 10.91
C ILE A 253 -11.59 5.06 11.60
N ARG A 254 -10.51 5.71 11.16
CA ARG A 254 -9.17 5.64 11.78
C ARG A 254 -9.19 5.97 13.27
N LYS A 255 -9.86 7.06 13.67
CA LYS A 255 -10.03 7.43 15.09
C LYS A 255 -10.80 6.37 15.89
N ARG A 256 -11.81 5.73 15.28
CA ARG A 256 -12.63 4.70 15.93
C ARG A 256 -11.86 3.40 16.10
N LEU A 257 -11.07 2.99 15.11
CA LEU A 257 -10.21 1.80 15.15
C LEU A 257 -9.21 1.82 16.32
N ARG A 258 -8.71 2.98 16.71
CA ARG A 258 -7.85 3.10 17.91
C ARG A 258 -8.51 2.63 19.21
N ARG A 259 -9.86 2.63 19.30
CA ARG A 259 -10.60 2.13 20.47
C ARG A 259 -10.47 0.61 20.65
N VAL A 260 -10.08 -0.08 19.61
CA VAL A 260 -9.84 -1.54 19.60
C VAL A 260 -8.37 -1.86 19.32
N ASN A 261 -7.46 -0.94 19.67
CA ASN A 261 -6.01 -1.06 19.56
C ASN A 261 -5.49 -1.24 18.12
N ILE A 262 -6.27 -0.85 17.12
CA ILE A 262 -5.81 -0.77 15.73
C ILE A 262 -5.31 0.65 15.47
N ASP A 263 -3.99 0.82 15.38
CA ASP A 263 -3.35 2.08 15.05
C ASP A 263 -2.78 2.04 13.63
N LEU A 264 -3.42 2.76 12.71
CA LEU A 264 -3.03 2.83 11.30
C LEU A 264 -1.89 3.84 11.02
N ASP A 265 -1.35 4.49 12.06
CA ASP A 265 -0.22 5.40 11.90
C ASP A 265 1.13 4.65 12.01
N THR A 266 1.12 3.40 12.51
CA THR A 266 2.30 2.55 12.61
C THR A 266 2.06 1.13 12.11
N GLN A 267 3.03 0.58 11.41
CA GLN A 267 3.06 -0.82 10.97
C GLN A 267 3.75 -1.75 11.98
N GLU A 268 4.43 -1.18 12.97
CA GLU A 268 5.29 -1.93 13.89
C GLU A 268 4.55 -3.00 14.69
N ASN A 269 3.30 -2.74 15.04
CA ASN A 269 2.51 -3.69 15.82
C ASN A 269 2.28 -5.00 15.05
N ASN A 270 1.87 -4.91 13.77
CA ASN A 270 1.73 -6.09 12.91
C ASN A 270 3.07 -6.79 12.71
N GLN A 271 4.15 -6.03 12.49
CA GLN A 271 5.50 -6.57 12.33
C GLN A 271 5.97 -7.34 13.57
N LYS A 272 5.71 -6.82 14.79
CA LYS A 272 6.03 -7.50 16.06
C LYS A 272 5.27 -8.82 16.21
N LEU A 273 3.99 -8.86 15.88
CA LEU A 273 3.21 -10.12 15.93
C LEU A 273 3.66 -11.11 14.85
N ALA A 274 4.03 -10.64 13.66
CA ALA A 274 4.61 -11.53 12.64
C ALA A 274 5.95 -12.13 13.09
N LEU A 275 6.81 -11.32 13.72
CA LEU A 275 8.06 -11.82 14.36
C LEU A 275 7.76 -12.91 15.41
N GLU A 276 6.83 -12.66 16.30
CA GLU A 276 6.42 -13.63 17.31
C GLU A 276 5.83 -14.89 16.66
N GLY A 277 4.94 -14.74 15.67
CA GLY A 277 4.35 -15.85 14.93
C GLY A 277 5.37 -16.73 14.23
N SER A 278 6.48 -16.13 13.73
CA SER A 278 7.58 -16.89 13.11
C SER A 278 8.35 -17.76 14.10
N ARG A 279 8.40 -17.36 15.39
CA ARG A 279 9.08 -18.09 16.47
C ARG A 279 8.21 -19.16 17.10
N THR A 280 6.93 -18.85 17.31
CA THR A 280 6.04 -19.68 18.13
C THR A 280 5.12 -20.57 17.30
N GLY A 281 4.92 -20.25 16.02
CA GLY A 281 3.90 -20.90 15.18
C GLY A 281 2.44 -20.59 15.60
N MET A 282 2.20 -19.83 16.67
CA MET A 282 0.86 -19.60 17.22
C MET A 282 0.06 -18.54 16.45
N LEU A 283 0.73 -17.69 15.67
CA LEU A 283 0.09 -16.64 14.88
C LEU A 283 0.31 -16.88 13.40
N ALA A 284 -0.76 -16.72 12.63
CA ALA A 284 -0.77 -16.73 11.17
C ALA A 284 -0.71 -15.29 10.64
N THR A 285 -0.08 -15.13 9.49
CA THR A 285 -0.17 -13.91 8.68
C THR A 285 -0.94 -14.20 7.41
N VAL A 286 -1.92 -13.34 7.08
CA VAL A 286 -2.81 -13.50 5.93
C VAL A 286 -2.72 -12.28 5.04
N ASP A 287 -2.44 -12.49 3.76
CA ASP A 287 -2.43 -11.49 2.68
C ASP A 287 -3.58 -11.80 1.72
N LEU A 288 -4.18 -10.79 1.14
CA LEU A 288 -5.30 -10.93 0.23
C LEU A 288 -4.95 -10.48 -1.19
N SER A 289 -5.48 -11.19 -2.16
CA SER A 289 -5.32 -10.82 -3.57
C SER A 289 -6.31 -9.72 -3.94
N SER A 290 -5.79 -8.55 -4.35
CA SER A 290 -6.60 -7.40 -4.80
C SER A 290 -7.67 -6.96 -3.79
N ALA A 291 -7.36 -6.98 -2.50
CA ALA A 291 -8.32 -6.71 -1.40
C ALA A 291 -9.14 -5.44 -1.64
N SER A 292 -8.47 -4.32 -1.88
CA SER A 292 -9.12 -3.01 -2.10
C SER A 292 -10.04 -2.98 -3.31
N ASP A 293 -9.83 -3.84 -4.31
CA ASP A 293 -10.64 -3.91 -5.54
C ASP A 293 -11.78 -4.95 -5.44
N THR A 294 -11.86 -5.72 -4.35
CA THR A 294 -12.88 -6.77 -4.15
C THR A 294 -13.84 -6.50 -2.97
N ILE A 295 -13.86 -5.27 -2.46
CA ILE A 295 -14.81 -4.85 -1.39
C ILE A 295 -16.18 -4.62 -2.03
N ALA A 296 -17.01 -5.67 -2.10
CA ALA A 296 -18.33 -5.64 -2.72
C ALA A 296 -19.29 -4.65 -2.00
N LEU A 297 -20.07 -3.88 -2.76
CA LEU A 297 -20.95 -2.85 -2.23
C LEU A 297 -21.98 -3.41 -1.24
N ARG A 298 -22.57 -4.56 -1.56
CA ARG A 298 -23.55 -5.23 -0.69
C ARG A 298 -22.94 -5.70 0.63
N LEU A 299 -21.69 -6.18 0.60
CA LEU A 299 -20.99 -6.57 1.83
C LEU A 299 -20.85 -5.39 2.79
N VAL A 300 -20.51 -4.22 2.26
CA VAL A 300 -20.39 -3.00 3.08
C VAL A 300 -21.75 -2.60 3.66
N ALA A 301 -22.81 -2.67 2.87
CA ALA A 301 -24.17 -2.40 3.33
C ALA A 301 -24.64 -3.36 4.43
N GLU A 302 -24.21 -4.63 4.38
CA GLU A 302 -24.53 -5.64 5.41
C GLU A 302 -23.72 -5.45 6.71
N LEU A 303 -22.48 -4.97 6.61
CA LEU A 303 -21.58 -4.87 7.76
C LEU A 303 -21.66 -3.54 8.51
N LEU A 304 -21.95 -2.45 7.81
CA LEU A 304 -21.95 -1.12 8.42
C LEU A 304 -23.34 -0.71 8.92
N PRO A 305 -23.43 0.14 9.95
CA PRO A 305 -24.66 0.87 10.27
C PRO A 305 -25.14 1.73 9.09
N ASP A 306 -26.44 1.88 8.97
CA ASP A 306 -27.08 2.53 7.80
C ASP A 306 -26.66 4.00 7.60
N ASP A 307 -26.41 4.73 8.69
CA ASP A 307 -25.90 6.10 8.66
C ASP A 307 -24.46 6.19 8.10
N TRP A 308 -23.59 5.27 8.47
CA TRP A 308 -22.23 5.15 7.92
C TRP A 308 -22.25 4.73 6.46
N PHE A 309 -23.07 3.73 6.10
CA PHE A 309 -23.20 3.28 4.74
C PHE A 309 -23.72 4.41 3.84
N SER A 310 -24.75 5.15 4.29
CA SER A 310 -25.30 6.31 3.57
C SER A 310 -24.24 7.39 3.32
N ALA A 311 -23.40 7.68 4.31
CA ALA A 311 -22.33 8.66 4.15
C ALA A 311 -21.27 8.22 3.11
N ILE A 312 -20.89 6.94 3.13
CA ILE A 312 -19.98 6.34 2.15
C ILE A 312 -20.60 6.37 0.75
N GLU A 313 -21.88 5.97 0.61
CA GLU A 313 -22.58 5.94 -0.67
C GLU A 313 -22.70 7.33 -1.31
N GLN A 314 -22.93 8.38 -0.51
CA GLN A 314 -22.93 9.75 -0.99
C GLN A 314 -21.56 10.24 -1.44
N ALA A 315 -20.49 9.84 -0.73
CA ALA A 315 -19.14 10.35 -0.97
C ALA A 315 -18.36 9.57 -2.04
N ARG A 316 -18.73 8.32 -2.35
CA ARG A 316 -18.01 7.51 -3.35
C ARG A 316 -18.28 7.95 -4.79
N SER A 317 -17.41 7.55 -5.71
CA SER A 317 -17.68 7.62 -7.15
C SER A 317 -18.42 6.35 -7.60
N PRO A 318 -19.62 6.44 -8.19
CA PRO A 318 -20.38 5.27 -8.63
C PRO A 318 -19.92 4.72 -9.98
N VAL A 319 -19.10 5.48 -10.72
CA VAL A 319 -18.63 5.16 -12.08
C VAL A 319 -17.14 5.41 -12.17
N GLY A 320 -16.42 4.53 -12.85
CA GLY A 320 -15.03 4.72 -13.28
C GLY A 320 -14.96 4.95 -14.78
N ILE A 321 -14.10 5.88 -15.20
CA ILE A 321 -13.80 6.16 -16.61
C ILE A 321 -12.43 5.55 -16.91
N LEU A 322 -12.40 4.48 -17.71
CA LEU A 322 -11.18 3.79 -18.12
C LEU A 322 -10.31 4.67 -19.05
N PRO A 323 -9.02 4.30 -19.26
CA PRO A 323 -8.13 5.07 -20.15
C PRO A 323 -8.61 5.21 -21.60
N ASP A 324 -9.39 4.25 -22.09
CA ASP A 324 -10.02 4.27 -23.43
C ASP A 324 -11.33 5.08 -23.51
N GLY A 325 -11.80 5.62 -22.37
CA GLY A 325 -13.06 6.33 -22.24
C GLY A 325 -14.26 5.48 -21.89
N THR A 326 -14.12 4.15 -21.80
CA THR A 326 -15.18 3.23 -21.37
C THR A 326 -15.61 3.52 -19.93
N GLU A 327 -16.93 3.53 -19.69
CA GLU A 327 -17.51 3.75 -18.37
C GLU A 327 -17.85 2.42 -17.69
N ILE A 328 -17.35 2.21 -16.49
CA ILE A 328 -17.69 1.05 -15.64
C ILE A 328 -18.52 1.52 -14.46
N ARG A 329 -19.71 0.96 -14.28
CA ARG A 329 -20.51 1.15 -13.07
C ARG A 329 -20.02 0.17 -12.00
N TYR A 330 -19.47 0.72 -10.92
CA TYR A 330 -18.85 -0.06 -9.87
C TYR A 330 -19.83 -0.96 -9.10
N GLN A 331 -19.45 -2.21 -8.96
CA GLN A 331 -20.04 -3.20 -8.05
C GLN A 331 -19.35 -3.25 -6.68
N LYS A 332 -18.15 -2.69 -6.61
CA LYS A 332 -17.39 -2.46 -5.38
C LYS A 332 -17.70 -1.08 -4.79
N VAL A 333 -17.36 -0.91 -3.51
CA VAL A 333 -17.56 0.38 -2.81
C VAL A 333 -16.54 1.43 -3.20
N SER A 334 -15.29 1.03 -3.39
CA SER A 334 -14.16 1.93 -3.64
C SER A 334 -13.03 1.22 -4.42
N SER A 335 -12.03 2.00 -4.83
CA SER A 335 -10.82 1.52 -5.49
C SER A 335 -9.58 2.14 -4.84
N ILE A 336 -8.39 1.66 -5.18
CA ILE A 336 -7.13 2.31 -4.78
C ILE A 336 -7.10 3.74 -5.30
N GLY A 337 -6.97 4.71 -4.40
CA GLY A 337 -7.02 6.15 -4.70
C GLY A 337 -8.19 6.89 -4.03
N ASN A 338 -9.23 6.18 -3.61
CA ASN A 338 -10.27 6.71 -2.74
C ASN A 338 -9.71 6.90 -1.31
N ALA A 339 -10.12 7.97 -0.62
CA ALA A 339 -9.48 8.39 0.62
C ALA A 339 -10.02 7.73 1.89
N PHE A 340 -10.94 6.78 1.81
CA PHE A 340 -11.37 5.95 2.95
C PHE A 340 -11.13 4.45 2.74
N THR A 341 -10.68 4.01 1.57
CA THR A 341 -10.55 2.57 1.26
C THR A 341 -9.72 1.84 2.29
N PHE A 342 -8.57 2.36 2.66
CA PHE A 342 -7.63 1.73 3.59
C PHE A 342 -8.22 1.56 5.00
N GLU A 343 -8.88 2.57 5.52
CA GLU A 343 -9.54 2.53 6.81
C GLU A 343 -10.76 1.61 6.78
N LEU A 344 -11.52 1.63 5.70
CA LEU A 344 -12.72 0.80 5.53
C LEU A 344 -12.36 -0.70 5.41
N GLU A 345 -11.35 -1.04 4.59
CA GLU A 345 -10.91 -2.43 4.47
C GLU A 345 -10.37 -2.97 5.80
N THR A 346 -9.58 -2.16 6.53
CA THR A 346 -9.10 -2.54 7.88
C THR A 346 -10.27 -2.83 8.82
N LEU A 347 -11.29 -1.96 8.84
CA LEU A 347 -12.48 -2.12 9.68
C LEU A 347 -13.26 -3.41 9.34
N ILE A 348 -13.44 -3.69 8.05
CA ILE A 348 -14.14 -4.88 7.56
C ILE A 348 -13.39 -6.14 7.99
N PHE A 349 -12.08 -6.21 7.69
CA PHE A 349 -11.27 -7.37 8.04
C PHE A 349 -11.16 -7.56 9.55
N TRP A 350 -11.01 -6.49 10.32
CA TRP A 350 -11.06 -6.56 11.78
C TRP A 350 -12.40 -7.14 12.26
N GLY A 351 -13.52 -6.67 11.75
CA GLY A 351 -14.85 -7.16 12.14
C GLY A 351 -15.08 -8.64 11.80
N LEU A 352 -14.63 -9.09 10.62
CA LEU A 352 -14.69 -10.49 10.20
C LEU A 352 -13.80 -11.37 11.07
N CYS A 353 -12.59 -10.95 11.38
CA CYS A 353 -11.67 -11.67 12.27
C CYS A 353 -12.24 -11.79 13.70
N GLU A 354 -12.78 -10.71 14.25
CA GLU A 354 -13.43 -10.70 15.56
C GLU A 354 -14.64 -11.65 15.62
N ALA A 355 -15.39 -11.77 14.51
CA ALA A 355 -16.48 -12.73 14.43
C ALA A 355 -15.99 -14.18 14.44
N VAL A 356 -14.89 -14.47 13.75
CA VAL A 356 -14.27 -15.80 13.78
C VAL A 356 -13.76 -16.11 15.19
N ILE A 357 -13.03 -15.21 15.82
CA ILE A 357 -12.49 -15.38 17.17
C ILE A 357 -13.61 -15.64 18.19
N GLU A 358 -14.73 -14.88 18.11
CA GLU A 358 -15.84 -15.05 19.04
C GLU A 358 -16.59 -16.37 18.85
N LEU A 359 -16.87 -16.75 17.60
CA LEU A 359 -17.71 -17.92 17.28
C LEU A 359 -16.96 -19.27 17.34
N HIS A 360 -15.63 -19.24 17.34
CA HIS A 360 -14.80 -20.45 17.48
C HIS A 360 -14.12 -20.58 18.84
N ASP A 361 -14.39 -19.65 19.76
CA ASP A 361 -13.76 -19.61 21.08
C ASP A 361 -12.23 -19.79 21.03
N ALA A 362 -11.58 -18.93 20.24
CA ALA A 362 -10.17 -19.00 19.97
C ALA A 362 -9.33 -19.01 21.26
N ARG A 363 -8.34 -19.89 21.34
CA ARG A 363 -7.40 -19.99 22.48
C ARG A 363 -6.55 -18.73 22.60
N GLU A 364 -6.08 -18.23 21.47
CA GLU A 364 -5.31 -17.01 21.35
C GLU A 364 -6.19 -15.92 20.72
N ARG A 365 -6.38 -14.81 21.41
CA ARG A 365 -7.26 -13.72 20.97
C ARG A 365 -6.51 -12.52 20.39
N ARG A 366 -5.20 -12.67 20.13
CA ARG A 366 -4.43 -11.60 19.51
C ARG A 366 -4.82 -11.46 18.04
N LEU A 367 -5.15 -10.23 17.68
CA LEU A 367 -5.57 -9.84 16.35
C LEU A 367 -5.01 -8.46 16.04
N LEU A 368 -4.35 -8.31 14.90
CA LEU A 368 -4.04 -7.01 14.31
C LEU A 368 -4.36 -7.02 12.83
N VAL A 369 -4.85 -5.89 12.35
CA VAL A 369 -5.19 -5.67 10.94
C VAL A 369 -4.66 -4.31 10.50
N TYR A 370 -3.95 -4.29 9.39
CA TYR A 370 -3.42 -3.08 8.78
C TYR A 370 -3.68 -3.12 7.26
N GLY A 371 -4.80 -2.53 6.81
CA GLY A 371 -5.28 -2.74 5.45
C GLY A 371 -5.64 -4.21 5.22
N ASP A 372 -5.00 -4.81 4.23
CA ASP A 372 -5.10 -6.23 3.86
C ASP A 372 -4.10 -7.14 4.59
N ASP A 373 -3.19 -6.58 5.39
CA ASP A 373 -2.26 -7.34 6.25
C ASP A 373 -2.95 -7.76 7.56
N ILE A 374 -3.31 -9.03 7.70
CA ILE A 374 -3.97 -9.59 8.88
C ILE A 374 -2.99 -10.49 9.64
N VAL A 375 -2.92 -10.33 10.97
CA VAL A 375 -2.24 -11.26 11.88
C VAL A 375 -3.26 -11.78 12.89
N ILE A 376 -3.44 -13.10 12.94
CA ILE A 376 -4.46 -13.77 13.76
C ILE A 376 -3.90 -15.10 14.31
N ALA A 377 -4.54 -15.69 15.32
CA ALA A 377 -4.20 -17.02 15.81
C ALA A 377 -4.19 -18.07 14.68
N SER A 378 -3.19 -18.95 14.66
CA SER A 378 -3.00 -19.93 13.58
C SER A 378 -4.18 -20.91 13.44
N ASP A 379 -4.84 -21.27 14.54
CA ASP A 379 -6.04 -22.12 14.53
C ASP A 379 -7.28 -21.43 13.92
N MET A 380 -7.27 -20.11 13.82
CA MET A 380 -8.34 -19.32 13.19
C MET A 380 -8.10 -19.08 11.68
N TYR A 381 -6.98 -19.51 11.14
CA TYR A 381 -6.66 -19.31 9.72
C TYR A 381 -7.68 -19.95 8.78
N GLU A 382 -8.01 -21.22 9.01
CA GLU A 382 -8.92 -21.97 8.15
C GLU A 382 -10.37 -21.46 8.20
N PRO A 383 -10.99 -21.24 9.38
CA PRO A 383 -12.32 -20.63 9.43
C PRO A 383 -12.36 -19.21 8.87
N LEU A 384 -11.31 -18.40 9.10
CA LEU A 384 -11.20 -17.06 8.51
C LEU A 384 -11.12 -17.13 6.98
N SER A 385 -10.30 -18.02 6.42
CA SER A 385 -10.15 -18.17 4.97
C SER A 385 -11.48 -18.53 4.29
N LYS A 386 -12.28 -19.40 4.91
CA LYS A 386 -13.63 -19.75 4.41
C LYS A 386 -14.58 -18.55 4.45
N LEU A 387 -14.56 -17.79 5.55
CA LEU A 387 -15.39 -16.59 5.69
C LEU A 387 -14.98 -15.51 4.69
N LEU A 388 -13.69 -15.24 4.53
CA LEU A 388 -13.18 -14.27 3.55
C LEU A 388 -13.60 -14.64 2.13
N ASN A 389 -13.48 -15.92 1.76
CA ASN A 389 -13.93 -16.40 0.45
C ASN A 389 -15.45 -16.23 0.27
N PHE A 390 -16.25 -16.53 1.27
CA PHE A 390 -17.69 -16.27 1.24
C PHE A 390 -18.00 -14.78 1.04
N CYS A 391 -17.22 -13.90 1.65
CA CYS A 391 -17.34 -12.43 1.51
C CYS A 391 -16.79 -11.89 0.17
N GLY A 392 -16.23 -12.74 -0.69
CA GLY A 392 -15.72 -12.36 -2.01
C GLY A 392 -14.23 -12.00 -2.03
N PHE A 393 -13.50 -12.24 -0.94
CA PHE A 393 -12.06 -12.04 -0.86
C PHE A 393 -11.29 -13.32 -1.14
N THR A 394 -10.16 -13.21 -1.82
CA THR A 394 -9.30 -14.35 -2.14
C THR A 394 -8.02 -14.29 -1.30
N VAL A 395 -7.81 -15.29 -0.44
CA VAL A 395 -6.56 -15.42 0.32
C VAL A 395 -5.41 -15.74 -0.64
N ASN A 396 -4.35 -14.98 -0.54
CA ASN A 396 -3.13 -15.19 -1.31
C ASN A 396 -2.28 -16.27 -0.65
N LEU A 397 -2.49 -17.53 -1.06
CA LEU A 397 -1.80 -18.70 -0.47
C LEU A 397 -0.27 -18.63 -0.56
N LYS A 398 0.28 -17.83 -1.50
CA LYS A 398 1.74 -17.66 -1.65
C LYS A 398 2.34 -16.67 -0.65
N LYS A 399 1.49 -15.88 0.01
CA LYS A 399 1.87 -14.84 0.96
C LYS A 399 1.15 -14.96 2.31
N SER A 400 0.40 -16.03 2.50
CA SER A 400 -0.29 -16.32 3.76
C SER A 400 0.34 -17.52 4.42
N PHE A 401 0.69 -17.39 5.70
CA PHE A 401 1.48 -18.40 6.42
C PHE A 401 0.83 -18.68 7.77
N SER A 402 0.30 -19.89 7.95
CA SER A 402 -0.29 -20.36 9.20
C SER A 402 0.54 -21.46 9.89
N SER A 403 1.53 -22.01 9.18
CA SER A 403 2.44 -23.05 9.67
C SER A 403 3.87 -22.77 9.22
N GLY A 404 4.83 -23.55 9.72
CA GLY A 404 6.25 -23.34 9.42
C GLY A 404 6.84 -22.09 10.08
N PRO A 405 8.15 -21.82 9.88
CA PRO A 405 8.89 -20.78 10.58
C PRO A 405 8.78 -19.39 9.95
N PHE A 406 8.15 -19.25 8.79
CA PHE A 406 8.10 -17.99 8.05
C PHE A 406 6.81 -17.21 8.28
N ARG A 407 6.94 -15.88 8.45
CA ARG A 407 5.81 -14.93 8.51
C ARG A 407 6.17 -13.64 7.78
N GLU A 408 5.17 -13.07 7.08
CA GLU A 408 5.28 -11.76 6.40
C GLU A 408 4.12 -10.86 6.86
N SER A 409 4.39 -9.63 7.28
CA SER A 409 3.36 -8.61 7.48
C SER A 409 3.95 -7.21 7.39
N CYS A 410 3.21 -6.30 6.75
CA CYS A 410 3.56 -4.88 6.61
C CYS A 410 5.01 -4.67 6.11
N GLY A 411 5.42 -5.48 5.11
CA GLY A 411 6.72 -5.38 4.46
C GLY A 411 7.91 -5.84 5.28
N LYS A 412 7.68 -6.47 6.44
CA LYS A 412 8.68 -7.19 7.21
C LYS A 412 8.47 -8.70 7.10
N HIS A 413 9.58 -9.41 6.95
CA HIS A 413 9.62 -10.84 6.70
C HIS A 413 10.50 -11.48 7.76
N TYR A 414 9.97 -12.50 8.42
CA TYR A 414 10.66 -13.17 9.52
C TYR A 414 10.72 -14.68 9.31
N PHE A 415 11.85 -15.26 9.64
CA PHE A 415 12.08 -16.71 9.62
C PHE A 415 12.65 -17.12 10.97
N ASP A 416 11.95 -17.96 11.71
CA ASP A 416 12.36 -18.44 13.05
C ASP A 416 12.88 -17.34 13.99
N GLY A 417 12.17 -16.21 14.02
CA GLY A 417 12.51 -15.06 14.86
C GLY A 417 13.60 -14.13 14.31
N HIS A 418 14.09 -14.36 13.09
CA HIS A 418 15.09 -13.51 12.46
C HIS A 418 14.48 -12.65 11.35
N ASP A 419 14.87 -11.36 11.26
CA ASP A 419 14.47 -10.48 10.15
C ASP A 419 15.23 -10.90 8.87
N VAL A 420 14.49 -11.50 7.95
CA VAL A 420 14.99 -11.94 6.64
C VAL A 420 14.45 -11.06 5.50
N SER A 421 13.91 -9.88 5.81
CA SER A 421 13.29 -9.01 4.81
C SER A 421 14.25 -8.68 3.69
N PRO A 422 13.91 -8.92 2.42
CA PRO A 422 14.75 -8.54 1.30
C PRO A 422 14.63 -7.03 1.03
N PHE A 423 15.50 -6.51 0.21
CA PHE A 423 15.25 -5.23 -0.46
C PHE A 423 15.08 -5.43 -1.95
N TYR A 424 14.53 -4.42 -2.62
CA TYR A 424 14.14 -4.50 -4.03
C TYR A 424 14.80 -3.39 -4.82
N ILE A 425 15.25 -3.68 -6.02
CA ILE A 425 15.54 -2.66 -7.04
C ILE A 425 14.23 -2.43 -7.81
N ARG A 426 13.59 -1.28 -7.58
CA ARG A 426 12.24 -0.98 -8.10
C ARG A 426 12.20 -0.01 -9.27
N GLU A 427 13.34 0.50 -9.69
CA GLU A 427 13.45 1.50 -10.75
C GLU A 427 14.88 1.56 -11.29
N ASP A 428 15.04 2.24 -12.43
CA ASP A 428 16.35 2.45 -13.03
C ASP A 428 17.23 3.33 -12.12
N ILE A 429 18.47 2.89 -11.88
CA ILE A 429 19.43 3.61 -11.05
C ILE A 429 20.24 4.52 -11.94
N VAL A 430 19.70 5.69 -12.25
CA VAL A 430 20.25 6.66 -13.20
C VAL A 430 20.63 8.00 -12.56
N SER A 431 20.37 8.18 -11.27
CA SER A 431 20.61 9.45 -10.55
C SER A 431 21.24 9.20 -9.17
N THR A 432 21.81 10.25 -8.57
CA THR A 432 22.51 10.18 -7.27
C THR A 432 21.59 9.73 -6.14
N ASP A 433 20.36 10.23 -6.08
CA ASP A 433 19.37 9.85 -5.07
C ASP A 433 19.01 8.37 -5.15
N ARG A 434 18.84 7.81 -6.38
CA ARG A 434 18.57 6.38 -6.58
C ARG A 434 19.74 5.50 -6.17
N LEU A 435 20.95 5.95 -6.46
CA LEU A 435 22.15 5.21 -6.07
C LEU A 435 22.34 5.26 -4.54
N LEU A 436 22.10 6.40 -3.88
CA LEU A 436 22.13 6.52 -2.42
C LEU A 436 21.15 5.54 -1.76
N LEU A 437 19.88 5.51 -2.24
CA LEU A 437 18.85 4.61 -1.74
C LEU A 437 19.30 3.14 -1.79
N VAL A 438 19.85 2.70 -2.94
CA VAL A 438 20.27 1.31 -3.09
C VAL A 438 21.48 0.98 -2.22
N LEU A 439 22.46 1.87 -2.12
CA LEU A 439 23.61 1.69 -1.23
C LEU A 439 23.18 1.60 0.23
N ASN A 440 22.26 2.45 0.65
CA ASN A 440 21.70 2.38 2.00
C ASN A 440 20.96 1.06 2.23
N ASN A 441 20.21 0.55 1.24
CA ASN A 441 19.53 -0.74 1.34
C ASN A 441 20.51 -1.92 1.42
N ILE A 442 21.61 -1.90 0.66
CA ILE A 442 22.67 -2.90 0.77
C ILE A 442 23.24 -2.89 2.19
N ARG A 443 23.52 -1.71 2.73
CA ARG A 443 24.06 -1.58 4.09
C ARG A 443 23.06 -2.05 5.15
N ARG A 444 21.78 -1.64 5.08
CA ARG A 444 20.73 -2.11 6.00
C ARG A 444 20.58 -3.62 5.97
N HIS A 445 20.63 -4.23 4.78
CA HIS A 445 20.53 -5.67 4.66
C HIS A 445 21.76 -6.36 5.24
N SER A 446 22.97 -5.86 4.99
CA SER A 446 24.22 -6.43 5.50
C SER A 446 24.38 -6.34 7.02
N SER A 447 23.71 -5.38 7.68
CA SER A 447 23.75 -5.21 9.15
C SER A 447 22.74 -6.08 9.91
N ARG A 448 21.74 -6.66 9.23
CA ARG A 448 20.71 -7.46 9.88
C ARG A 448 21.26 -8.76 10.47
N GLY A 449 20.95 -9.00 11.73
CA GLY A 449 21.41 -10.19 12.46
C GLY A 449 22.85 -10.11 12.96
N LEU A 450 23.55 -8.99 12.73
CA LEU A 450 24.90 -8.73 13.22
C LEU A 450 24.85 -7.50 14.13
N PRO A 451 24.89 -7.64 15.45
CA PRO A 451 24.73 -6.52 16.36
C PRO A 451 25.86 -5.49 16.26
N TRP A 452 27.03 -5.85 15.75
CA TRP A 452 28.25 -5.00 15.74
C TRP A 452 29.03 -5.05 14.43
N GLY A 453 28.43 -5.43 13.32
CA GLY A 453 29.16 -5.53 12.06
C GLY A 453 28.28 -5.55 10.84
N LEU A 454 28.94 -5.47 9.70
CA LEU A 454 28.36 -5.63 8.38
C LEU A 454 28.79 -6.97 7.80
N ASP A 455 27.89 -7.65 7.12
CA ASP A 455 28.25 -8.82 6.32
C ASP A 455 29.29 -8.44 5.26
N GLY A 456 30.51 -8.94 5.44
CA GLY A 456 31.66 -8.59 4.61
C GLY A 456 31.50 -8.93 3.14
N ARG A 457 30.61 -9.88 2.79
CA ARG A 457 30.31 -10.28 1.39
C ARG A 457 29.76 -9.11 0.57
N PHE A 458 29.00 -8.23 1.18
CA PHE A 458 28.39 -7.07 0.52
C PHE A 458 29.33 -5.87 0.36
N LYS A 459 30.44 -5.84 1.10
CA LYS A 459 31.38 -4.70 1.11
C LYS A 459 31.99 -4.39 -0.26
N PRO A 460 32.50 -5.35 -1.05
CA PRO A 460 33.04 -5.06 -2.38
C PRO A 460 32.02 -4.40 -3.31
N THR A 461 30.77 -4.90 -3.32
CA THR A 461 29.68 -4.30 -4.09
C THR A 461 29.38 -2.88 -3.60
N TYR A 462 29.23 -2.68 -2.29
CA TYR A 462 28.97 -1.37 -1.73
C TYR A 462 30.05 -0.35 -2.11
N GLU A 463 31.35 -0.69 -1.95
CA GLU A 463 32.46 0.20 -2.25
C GLU A 463 32.57 0.52 -3.74
N LYS A 464 32.41 -0.48 -4.62
CA LYS A 464 32.39 -0.32 -6.08
C LYS A 464 31.39 0.75 -6.51
N PHE A 465 30.14 0.66 -6.05
CA PHE A 465 29.08 1.59 -6.47
C PHE A 465 29.09 2.89 -5.68
N ARG A 466 29.56 2.90 -4.42
CA ARG A 466 29.85 4.13 -3.68
C ARG A 466 30.89 5.00 -4.42
N GLY A 467 31.87 4.37 -5.07
CA GLY A 467 32.86 5.06 -5.89
C GLY A 467 32.29 5.84 -7.06
N LEU A 468 31.08 5.52 -7.53
CA LEU A 468 30.40 6.28 -8.59
C LEU A 468 29.78 7.59 -8.08
N LEU A 469 29.48 7.70 -6.78
CA LEU A 469 28.91 8.92 -6.21
C LEU A 469 29.89 10.10 -6.35
N PRO A 470 29.39 11.33 -6.48
CA PRO A 470 30.21 12.52 -6.31
C PRO A 470 30.89 12.51 -4.94
N GLN A 471 32.11 13.02 -4.85
CA GLN A 471 32.94 12.95 -3.62
C GLN A 471 32.19 13.44 -2.36
N TYR A 472 31.37 14.46 -2.50
CA TYR A 472 30.54 14.99 -1.41
C TYR A 472 29.62 13.94 -0.79
N PHE A 473 29.04 13.04 -1.57
CA PHE A 473 28.07 12.03 -1.12
C PHE A 473 28.70 10.71 -0.69
N ARG A 474 30.02 10.51 -0.83
CA ARG A 474 30.69 9.23 -0.52
C ARG A 474 30.87 8.96 0.97
N ARG A 475 30.65 9.95 1.84
CA ARG A 475 30.80 9.80 3.28
C ARG A 475 29.44 9.66 3.95
N PRO A 476 29.27 8.75 4.93
CA PRO A 476 28.08 8.71 5.78
C PRO A 476 27.87 10.05 6.48
N ARG A 477 26.62 10.51 6.54
CA ARG A 477 26.27 11.82 7.10
C ARG A 477 25.02 11.79 7.97
N ILE A 478 24.27 10.71 7.95
CA ILE A 478 23.01 10.56 8.68
C ILE A 478 22.99 9.20 9.39
N SER A 479 22.28 9.12 10.50
CA SER A 479 21.92 7.85 11.12
C SER A 479 20.77 7.19 10.34
N ASP A 480 20.57 5.89 10.50
CA ASP A 480 19.43 5.21 9.89
C ASP A 480 18.11 5.76 10.46
N GLY A 481 17.07 5.82 9.63
CA GLY A 481 15.75 6.39 9.98
C GLY A 481 15.55 7.85 9.56
N TYR A 482 16.60 8.56 9.11
CA TYR A 482 16.50 9.96 8.64
C TYR A 482 16.36 10.10 7.12
N GLY A 483 15.87 9.05 6.45
CA GLY A 483 15.68 9.02 5.00
C GLY A 483 16.93 8.60 4.21
N ASP A 484 16.92 8.81 2.90
CA ASP A 484 17.95 8.30 1.97
C ASP A 484 18.59 9.42 1.11
N SER A 485 18.56 10.65 1.57
CA SER A 485 19.20 11.79 0.88
C SER A 485 20.74 11.86 1.05
N ALA A 486 21.28 11.01 1.92
CA ALA A 486 22.71 10.80 2.11
C ALA A 486 22.98 9.34 2.47
N LEU A 487 24.26 8.91 2.44
CA LEU A 487 24.63 7.60 2.99
C LEU A 487 24.45 7.62 4.51
N PHE A 488 23.81 6.58 5.03
CA PHE A 488 23.78 6.39 6.49
C PHE A 488 25.01 5.63 6.98
N GLY A 489 25.36 5.86 8.23
CA GLY A 489 26.44 5.18 8.94
C GLY A 489 26.12 5.06 10.40
N ASP A 490 26.93 4.25 11.10
CA ASP A 490 26.88 4.17 12.56
C ASP A 490 27.36 5.47 13.19
N PHE A 491 27.10 5.62 14.50
CA PHE A 491 27.45 6.84 15.23
C PHE A 491 28.93 7.24 15.07
N ASP A 492 29.83 6.27 15.06
CA ASP A 492 31.28 6.51 14.94
C ASP A 492 31.73 6.86 13.51
N GLU A 493 30.91 6.55 12.50
CA GLU A 493 31.20 6.84 11.10
C GLU A 493 30.65 8.21 10.66
N VAL A 494 29.60 8.67 11.33
CA VAL A 494 28.94 9.96 11.05
C VAL A 494 29.64 11.06 11.80
N LEU A 495 30.56 11.77 11.13
CA LEU A 495 31.21 12.94 11.72
C LEU A 495 30.24 14.13 11.77
N PRO A 496 29.83 14.58 12.96
CA PRO A 496 29.00 15.77 13.08
C PRO A 496 29.76 16.99 12.55
N ARG A 497 29.14 17.78 11.67
CA ARG A 497 29.63 19.10 11.30
C ARG A 497 28.94 20.14 12.17
N ARG A 498 29.71 21.03 12.79
CA ARG A 498 29.14 22.25 13.36
C ARG A 498 28.47 23.02 12.22
N ALA A 499 27.18 23.31 12.36
CA ALA A 499 26.52 24.25 11.50
C ALA A 499 27.17 25.65 11.67
N PRO A 500 27.25 26.48 10.62
CA PRO A 500 27.81 27.84 10.73
C PRO A 500 27.15 28.70 11.83
N TRP A 501 25.98 28.29 12.29
CA TRP A 501 25.14 29.00 13.28
C TRP A 501 25.08 28.33 14.66
N GLY A 502 26.01 27.42 14.99
CA GLY A 502 26.20 26.93 16.33
C GLY A 502 25.22 25.85 16.85
N HIS A 503 24.45 25.19 15.99
CA HIS A 503 23.60 24.04 16.37
C HIS A 503 24.10 22.75 15.73
#